data_1b4fc8fcf9617950cda1eaded3ac8fa5
#
_entry.id   1b4fc8fcf9617950cda1eaded3ac8fa5
#
_cell.length_a   1.000
_cell.length_b   1.000
_cell.length_c   1.000
_cell.angle_alpha   90.00
_cell.angle_beta   90.00
_cell.angle_gamma   90.00
#
_symmetry.space_group_name_H-M   'P 1'
#
loop_
_entity.id
_entity.type
_entity.pdbx_description
1 polymer ?
#
loop_
_entity_poly.entity_id
_entity_poly.type
_entity_poly.pdbx_seq_one_letter_code
_entity_poly.pdbx_strand_id
1 'polypeptide(L)'
;TEGTASDFQVGTNSYLYGTRFVNFLQIRYGFDKIVSFYDRTAGSKASFSRQFKAVYGRPLREVWEEWQEYEIEHQKEQLALISEYPLTEVKPVVETPLGSMSPMVVDESEGVAYAAVNYPGDFAHIERIDLATGERDKLTRVEGAMLYQTSYLALDKAGRRLIYTIDNGNIRGLAVYDLDKGRQVERIPLQRISNIVYDNANDCLWGTFVNTGTMYICRYDPTLKERELLYAFPFGKSVFDLDVSHDGKWLSATMSGDNGEQTLVRFSTEDFEKAR
;
A
#
# COMPACT_ATOMS: atom_id res chain seq x y z
N THR A 1 -9.38 -25.14 -13.02
CA THR A 1 -8.92 -25.19 -11.62
C THR A 1 -8.28 -23.90 -11.18
N GLU A 2 -7.74 -23.08 -12.10
CA GLU A 2 -7.13 -21.79 -11.79
C GLU A 2 -8.15 -20.76 -11.22
N GLY A 3 -9.39 -20.79 -11.65
CA GLY A 3 -10.44 -19.90 -11.17
C GLY A 3 -10.92 -20.17 -9.73
N THR A 4 -10.47 -21.21 -9.09
CA THR A 4 -10.81 -21.59 -7.71
C THR A 4 -9.65 -21.41 -6.73
N ALA A 5 -8.44 -21.13 -7.24
CA ALA A 5 -7.32 -20.77 -6.39
C ALA A 5 -7.56 -19.36 -5.88
N SER A 6 -7.82 -19.20 -4.59
CA SER A 6 -7.85 -17.92 -3.90
C SER A 6 -6.43 -17.36 -3.74
N ASP A 7 -5.63 -17.46 -4.79
CA ASP A 7 -4.29 -16.94 -4.83
C ASP A 7 -4.34 -15.46 -5.22
N PHE A 8 -3.81 -14.61 -4.37
CA PHE A 8 -3.68 -13.18 -4.60
C PHE A 8 -2.95 -12.86 -5.92
N GLN A 9 -1.97 -13.68 -6.31
CA GLN A 9 -1.22 -13.50 -7.56
C GLN A 9 -2.11 -13.66 -8.80
N VAL A 10 -3.05 -14.59 -8.80
CA VAL A 10 -3.99 -14.79 -9.92
C VAL A 10 -4.86 -13.55 -10.12
N GLY A 11 -5.36 -12.96 -9.03
CA GLY A 11 -6.11 -11.70 -9.08
C GLY A 11 -5.28 -10.55 -9.66
N THR A 12 -4.08 -10.35 -9.17
CA THR A 12 -3.17 -9.28 -9.63
C THR A 12 -2.82 -9.44 -11.10
N ASN A 13 -2.47 -10.64 -11.55
CA ASN A 13 -2.17 -10.93 -12.95
C ASN A 13 -3.38 -10.67 -13.85
N SER A 14 -4.59 -11.02 -13.41
CA SER A 14 -5.81 -10.74 -14.17
C SER A 14 -6.05 -9.24 -14.36
N TYR A 15 -5.81 -8.43 -13.34
CA TYR A 15 -5.89 -6.98 -13.45
C TYR A 15 -4.81 -6.43 -14.37
N LEU A 16 -3.56 -6.84 -14.21
CA LEU A 16 -2.44 -6.36 -15.01
C LEU A 16 -2.63 -6.70 -16.49
N TYR A 17 -2.76 -7.97 -16.83
CA TYR A 17 -2.91 -8.40 -18.21
C TYR A 17 -4.24 -7.97 -18.82
N GLY A 18 -5.33 -7.98 -18.05
CA GLY A 18 -6.63 -7.50 -18.50
C GLY A 18 -6.60 -6.02 -18.87
N THR A 19 -6.00 -5.17 -18.05
CA THR A 19 -5.85 -3.74 -18.34
C THR A 19 -5.00 -3.51 -19.58
N ARG A 20 -3.88 -4.21 -19.72
CA ARG A 20 -2.99 -4.12 -20.90
C ARG A 20 -3.70 -4.57 -22.16
N PHE A 21 -4.45 -5.67 -22.09
CA PHE A 21 -5.23 -6.18 -23.23
C PHE A 21 -6.35 -5.22 -23.66
N VAL A 22 -7.11 -4.67 -22.70
CA VAL A 22 -8.16 -3.67 -23.00
C VAL A 22 -7.56 -2.41 -23.61
N ASN A 23 -6.41 -1.95 -23.14
CA ASN A 23 -5.69 -0.83 -23.75
C ASN A 23 -5.27 -1.14 -25.21
N PHE A 24 -4.74 -2.33 -25.47
CA PHE A 24 -4.45 -2.78 -26.83
C PHE A 24 -5.71 -2.78 -27.72
N LEU A 25 -6.84 -3.28 -27.21
CA LEU A 25 -8.10 -3.25 -27.95
C LEU A 25 -8.52 -1.82 -28.28
N GLN A 26 -8.35 -0.87 -27.37
CA GLN A 26 -8.65 0.54 -27.61
C GLN A 26 -7.77 1.12 -28.71
N ILE A 27 -6.46 0.86 -28.66
CA ILE A 27 -5.51 1.35 -29.68
C ILE A 27 -5.80 0.75 -31.05
N ARG A 28 -6.08 -0.56 -31.09
CA ARG A 28 -6.21 -1.31 -32.35
C ARG A 28 -7.59 -1.19 -33.01
N TYR A 29 -8.66 -1.13 -32.22
CA TYR A 29 -10.04 -1.24 -32.70
C TYR A 29 -10.92 -0.03 -32.33
N GLY A 30 -10.44 0.87 -31.49
CA GLY A 30 -11.17 2.03 -31.03
C GLY A 30 -12.06 1.78 -29.79
N PHE A 31 -12.34 2.85 -29.07
CA PHE A 31 -13.09 2.82 -27.81
C PHE A 31 -14.54 2.33 -27.99
N ASP A 32 -15.19 2.67 -29.11
CA ASP A 32 -16.58 2.27 -29.38
C ASP A 32 -16.78 0.75 -29.42
N LYS A 33 -15.75 0.00 -29.82
CA LYS A 33 -15.78 -1.47 -29.80
C LYS A 33 -15.76 -2.00 -28.38
N ILE A 34 -15.05 -1.33 -27.48
CA ILE A 34 -15.02 -1.69 -26.05
C ILE A 34 -16.41 -1.45 -25.46
N VAL A 35 -17.00 -0.26 -25.69
CA VAL A 35 -18.35 0.05 -25.24
C VAL A 35 -19.36 -0.98 -25.77
N SER A 36 -19.32 -1.28 -27.06
CA SER A 36 -20.19 -2.28 -27.68
C SER A 36 -20.01 -3.69 -27.12
N PHE A 37 -18.81 -4.04 -26.67
CA PHE A 37 -18.57 -5.33 -26.02
C PHE A 37 -19.14 -5.38 -24.60
N TYR A 38 -19.12 -4.26 -23.86
CA TYR A 38 -19.68 -4.16 -22.51
C TYR A 38 -21.19 -3.91 -22.51
N ASP A 39 -21.76 -3.36 -23.60
CA ASP A 39 -23.20 -3.15 -23.76
C ASP A 39 -23.93 -4.47 -24.04
N ARG A 40 -24.10 -5.26 -22.97
CA ARG A 40 -24.66 -6.61 -23.03
C ARG A 40 -26.18 -6.58 -22.98
N THR A 41 -26.80 -7.07 -24.04
CA THR A 41 -28.26 -7.30 -24.11
C THR A 41 -28.63 -8.70 -23.59
N ALA A 42 -29.93 -8.96 -23.44
CA ALA A 42 -30.44 -10.28 -23.07
C ALA A 42 -30.01 -11.39 -24.05
N GLY A 43 -29.79 -11.08 -25.33
CA GLY A 43 -29.33 -12.00 -26.35
C GLY A 43 -27.82 -12.32 -26.28
N SER A 44 -27.03 -11.50 -25.59
CA SER A 44 -25.58 -11.65 -25.48
C SER A 44 -25.13 -12.51 -24.29
N LYS A 45 -26.05 -13.16 -23.56
CA LYS A 45 -25.75 -13.94 -22.33
C LYS A 45 -24.98 -15.23 -22.57
N ALA A 46 -24.86 -15.70 -23.80
CA ALA A 46 -24.43 -17.07 -24.07
C ALA A 46 -22.94 -17.33 -23.80
N SER A 47 -22.02 -16.42 -24.13
CA SER A 47 -20.59 -16.48 -23.74
C SER A 47 -19.88 -15.20 -24.14
N PHE A 48 -18.86 -14.82 -23.36
CA PHE A 48 -17.99 -13.69 -23.68
C PHE A 48 -17.24 -13.87 -25.02
N SER A 49 -16.74 -15.06 -25.31
CA SER A 49 -16.01 -15.35 -26.53
C SER A 49 -16.86 -15.18 -27.79
N ARG A 50 -18.15 -15.56 -27.75
CA ARG A 50 -19.07 -15.40 -28.88
C ARG A 50 -19.38 -13.93 -29.11
N GLN A 51 -19.65 -13.18 -28.04
CA GLN A 51 -19.88 -11.74 -28.15
C GLN A 51 -18.62 -11.00 -28.61
N PHE A 52 -17.44 -11.36 -28.12
CA PHE A 52 -16.19 -10.81 -28.57
C PHE A 52 -16.04 -10.96 -30.09
N LYS A 53 -16.27 -12.17 -30.62
CA LYS A 53 -16.23 -12.42 -32.08
C LYS A 53 -17.26 -11.58 -32.84
N ALA A 54 -18.47 -11.39 -32.29
CA ALA A 54 -19.50 -10.58 -32.93
C ALA A 54 -19.10 -9.09 -33.01
N VAL A 55 -18.46 -8.55 -31.96
CA VAL A 55 -18.05 -7.14 -31.91
C VAL A 55 -16.78 -6.87 -32.67
N TYR A 56 -15.76 -7.72 -32.49
CA TYR A 56 -14.42 -7.51 -33.06
C TYR A 56 -14.23 -8.20 -34.43
N GLY A 57 -15.15 -9.10 -34.84
CA GLY A 57 -15.07 -9.85 -36.09
C GLY A 57 -14.10 -11.04 -36.06
N ARG A 58 -13.37 -11.22 -34.99
CA ARG A 58 -12.31 -12.23 -34.80
C ARG A 58 -12.48 -12.98 -33.49
N PRO A 59 -12.05 -14.26 -33.40
CA PRO A 59 -12.03 -15.00 -32.14
C PRO A 59 -11.13 -14.32 -31.10
N LEU A 60 -11.58 -14.32 -29.84
CA LEU A 60 -10.81 -13.76 -28.71
C LEU A 60 -9.39 -14.34 -28.65
N ARG A 61 -9.23 -15.67 -28.90
CA ARG A 61 -7.93 -16.33 -28.86
C ARG A 61 -6.94 -15.73 -29.86
N GLU A 62 -7.35 -15.49 -31.09
CA GLU A 62 -6.46 -14.91 -32.12
C GLU A 62 -6.03 -13.50 -31.77
N VAL A 63 -6.95 -12.68 -31.24
CA VAL A 63 -6.66 -11.31 -30.83
C VAL A 63 -5.78 -11.28 -29.59
N TRP A 64 -5.94 -12.27 -28.71
CA TRP A 64 -5.06 -12.43 -27.54
C TRP A 64 -3.63 -12.80 -27.94
N GLU A 65 -3.46 -13.72 -28.90
CA GLU A 65 -2.15 -14.09 -29.45
C GLU A 65 -1.48 -12.87 -30.12
N GLU A 66 -2.22 -12.09 -30.94
CA GLU A 66 -1.74 -10.84 -31.53
C GLU A 66 -1.33 -9.81 -30.45
N TRP A 67 -2.08 -9.71 -29.36
CA TRP A 67 -1.72 -8.84 -28.24
C TRP A 67 -0.44 -9.30 -27.55
N GLN A 68 -0.23 -10.59 -27.38
CA GLN A 68 1.01 -11.08 -26.76
C GLN A 68 2.24 -10.69 -27.58
N GLU A 69 2.17 -10.78 -28.91
CA GLU A 69 3.25 -10.33 -29.80
C GLU A 69 3.48 -8.82 -29.68
N TYR A 70 2.41 -8.03 -29.69
CA TYR A 70 2.46 -6.58 -29.49
C TYR A 70 3.07 -6.22 -28.14
N GLU A 71 2.65 -6.90 -27.07
CA GLU A 71 3.12 -6.63 -25.72
C GLU A 71 4.62 -6.97 -25.56
N ILE A 72 5.07 -8.06 -26.14
CA ILE A 72 6.50 -8.43 -26.13
C ILE A 72 7.35 -7.33 -26.79
N GLU A 73 6.92 -6.81 -27.92
CA GLU A 73 7.67 -5.74 -28.61
C GLU A 73 7.63 -4.43 -27.82
N HIS A 74 6.47 -4.05 -27.31
CA HIS A 74 6.33 -2.87 -26.46
C HIS A 74 7.21 -2.97 -25.21
N GLN A 75 7.29 -4.13 -24.56
CA GLN A 75 8.14 -4.33 -23.38
C GLN A 75 9.63 -4.26 -23.73
N LYS A 76 10.04 -4.75 -24.90
CA LYS A 76 11.43 -4.60 -25.37
C LYS A 76 11.81 -3.13 -25.54
N GLU A 77 10.94 -2.33 -26.17
CA GLU A 77 11.15 -0.89 -26.31
C GLU A 77 11.27 -0.19 -24.95
N GLN A 78 10.37 -0.50 -24.02
CA GLN A 78 10.40 0.08 -22.69
C GLN A 78 11.66 -0.32 -21.90
N LEU A 79 12.05 -1.60 -21.97
CA LEU A 79 13.27 -2.08 -21.32
C LEU A 79 14.52 -1.45 -21.92
N ALA A 80 14.56 -1.21 -23.23
CA ALA A 80 15.68 -0.51 -23.87
C ALA A 80 15.84 0.91 -23.30
N LEU A 81 14.74 1.67 -23.16
CA LEU A 81 14.75 3.00 -22.59
C LEU A 81 15.19 3.00 -21.11
N ILE A 82 14.66 2.05 -20.30
CA ILE A 82 15.03 1.92 -18.90
C ILE A 82 16.50 1.56 -18.74
N SER A 83 17.04 0.73 -19.64
CA SER A 83 18.43 0.28 -19.62
C SER A 83 19.46 1.36 -19.95
N GLU A 84 19.01 2.53 -20.45
CA GLU A 84 19.86 3.71 -20.61
C GLU A 84 20.31 4.33 -19.27
N TYR A 85 19.58 3.99 -18.18
CA TYR A 85 19.88 4.46 -16.83
C TYR A 85 20.60 3.38 -16.03
N PRO A 86 21.52 3.76 -15.11
CA PRO A 86 22.20 2.79 -14.27
C PRO A 86 21.22 2.06 -13.37
N LEU A 87 21.32 0.74 -13.33
CA LEU A 87 20.55 -0.09 -12.42
C LEU A 87 21.18 -0.04 -11.01
N THR A 88 20.36 0.22 -10.02
CA THR A 88 20.80 0.07 -8.62
C THR A 88 20.94 -1.41 -8.30
N GLU A 89 22.12 -1.82 -7.84
CA GLU A 89 22.28 -3.17 -7.29
C GLU A 89 21.40 -3.34 -6.06
N VAL A 90 20.61 -4.40 -6.04
CA VAL A 90 19.78 -4.79 -4.90
C VAL A 90 20.24 -6.14 -4.37
N LYS A 91 20.41 -6.24 -3.05
CA LYS A 91 20.68 -7.49 -2.36
C LYS A 91 19.42 -7.88 -1.58
N PRO A 92 18.81 -9.05 -1.86
CA PRO A 92 17.68 -9.51 -1.07
C PRO A 92 18.15 -9.80 0.37
N VAL A 93 17.41 -9.28 1.34
CA VAL A 93 17.63 -9.60 2.76
C VAL A 93 16.92 -10.91 3.10
N VAL A 94 15.72 -11.08 2.57
CA VAL A 94 14.88 -12.29 2.74
C VAL A 94 14.67 -12.94 1.39
N GLU A 95 15.05 -14.20 1.25
CA GLU A 95 14.92 -14.95 -0.01
C GLU A 95 13.53 -15.57 -0.18
N THR A 96 12.81 -15.80 0.93
CA THR A 96 11.45 -16.38 0.89
C THR A 96 10.38 -15.30 0.75
N PRO A 97 9.30 -15.55 -0.01
CA PRO A 97 8.21 -14.60 -0.14
C PRO A 97 7.59 -14.22 1.21
N LEU A 98 7.34 -12.94 1.41
CA LEU A 98 6.63 -12.41 2.59
C LEU A 98 5.12 -12.33 2.39
N GLY A 99 4.65 -12.48 1.16
CA GLY A 99 3.25 -12.29 0.80
C GLY A 99 2.88 -10.81 0.71
N SER A 100 1.69 -10.47 1.19
CA SER A 100 1.29 -9.07 1.37
C SER A 100 1.95 -8.49 2.60
N MET A 101 2.52 -7.29 2.50
CA MET A 101 3.23 -6.66 3.61
C MET A 101 2.87 -5.19 3.75
N SER A 102 2.96 -4.68 4.97
CA SER A 102 2.88 -3.26 5.29
C SER A 102 4.15 -2.50 4.89
N PRO A 103 4.14 -1.15 4.91
CA PRO A 103 5.38 -0.40 5.05
C PRO A 103 6.20 -0.92 6.23
N MET A 104 7.53 -0.94 6.07
CA MET A 104 8.45 -1.40 7.12
C MET A 104 8.94 -0.22 7.96
N VAL A 105 9.21 -0.49 9.23
CA VAL A 105 10.03 0.40 10.06
C VAL A 105 11.36 -0.26 10.37
N VAL A 106 12.44 0.51 10.27
CA VAL A 106 13.80 0.02 10.45
C VAL A 106 14.42 0.60 11.71
N ASP A 107 15.00 -0.25 12.52
CA ASP A 107 15.92 0.15 13.58
C ASP A 107 17.36 -0.08 13.11
N GLU A 108 17.96 0.97 12.58
CA GLU A 108 19.34 0.92 12.08
C GLU A 108 20.34 0.60 13.19
N SER A 109 20.06 1.00 14.43
CA SER A 109 20.95 0.79 15.57
C SER A 109 21.02 -0.68 15.99
N GLU A 110 19.91 -1.41 15.82
CA GLU A 110 19.85 -2.85 16.10
C GLU A 110 20.01 -3.71 14.83
N GLY A 111 20.03 -3.09 13.64
CA GLY A 111 20.12 -3.79 12.36
C GLY A 111 18.90 -4.66 12.06
N VAL A 112 17.71 -4.21 12.46
CA VAL A 112 16.47 -4.97 12.29
C VAL A 112 15.38 -4.14 11.60
N ALA A 113 14.47 -4.83 10.92
CA ALA A 113 13.24 -4.25 10.39
C ALA A 113 12.01 -4.94 11.00
N TYR A 114 10.93 -4.20 11.07
CA TYR A 114 9.61 -4.70 11.48
C TYR A 114 8.59 -4.47 10.37
N ALA A 115 7.82 -5.49 10.04
CA ALA A 115 6.75 -5.40 9.05
C ALA A 115 5.56 -6.27 9.47
N ALA A 116 4.35 -5.82 9.15
CA ALA A 116 3.20 -6.72 9.18
C ALA A 116 3.17 -7.51 7.87
N VAL A 117 3.02 -8.81 7.96
CA VAL A 117 3.03 -9.73 6.82
C VAL A 117 1.81 -10.64 6.82
N ASN A 118 1.36 -10.99 5.63
CA ASN A 118 0.27 -11.93 5.42
C ASN A 118 0.57 -12.83 4.23
N TYR A 119 0.92 -14.08 4.51
CA TYR A 119 1.19 -15.09 3.52
C TYR A 119 0.03 -16.11 3.48
N PRO A 120 -0.38 -16.61 2.31
CA PRO A 120 -1.43 -17.62 2.19
C PRO A 120 -1.16 -18.83 3.09
N GLY A 121 -2.15 -19.18 3.93
CA GLY A 121 -2.04 -20.28 4.89
C GLY A 121 -1.50 -19.92 6.27
N ASP A 122 -1.12 -18.64 6.48
CA ASP A 122 -0.69 -18.12 7.78
C ASP A 122 -1.57 -16.93 8.21
N PHE A 123 -1.72 -16.72 9.51
CA PHE A 123 -2.42 -15.54 10.00
C PHE A 123 -1.53 -14.31 9.88
N ALA A 124 -2.13 -13.17 9.52
CA ALA A 124 -1.44 -11.90 9.50
C ALA A 124 -0.77 -11.60 10.85
N HIS A 125 0.51 -11.24 10.81
CA HIS A 125 1.31 -11.00 12.01
C HIS A 125 2.42 -9.98 11.74
N ILE A 126 3.00 -9.43 12.79
CA ILE A 126 4.20 -8.61 12.70
C ILE A 126 5.42 -9.52 12.81
N GLU A 127 6.38 -9.32 11.94
CA GLU A 127 7.69 -9.96 11.99
C GLU A 127 8.79 -8.95 12.33
N ARG A 128 9.78 -9.43 13.07
CA ARG A 128 11.11 -8.85 13.19
C ARG A 128 12.01 -9.56 12.18
N ILE A 129 12.71 -8.80 11.39
CA ILE A 129 13.62 -9.29 10.33
C ILE A 129 15.03 -8.78 10.64
N ASP A 130 15.97 -9.68 10.83
CA ASP A 130 17.38 -9.34 10.95
C ASP A 130 17.94 -8.97 9.58
N LEU A 131 18.47 -7.76 9.44
CA LEU A 131 18.93 -7.23 8.15
C LEU A 131 20.26 -7.84 7.66
N ALA A 132 21.02 -8.42 8.56
CA ALA A 132 22.29 -9.06 8.21
C ALA A 132 22.12 -10.52 7.78
N THR A 133 21.23 -11.24 8.46
CA THR A 133 21.04 -12.69 8.26
C THR A 133 19.79 -13.05 7.47
N GLY A 134 18.79 -12.17 7.45
CA GLY A 134 17.46 -12.44 6.90
C GLY A 134 16.59 -13.34 7.79
N GLU A 135 17.03 -13.65 9.03
CA GLU A 135 16.25 -14.40 10.00
C GLU A 135 14.98 -13.64 10.38
N ARG A 136 13.90 -14.38 10.60
CA ARG A 136 12.55 -13.84 10.81
C ARG A 136 11.93 -14.39 12.07
N ASP A 137 11.48 -13.51 12.95
CA ASP A 137 10.78 -13.85 14.18
C ASP A 137 9.36 -13.31 14.17
N LYS A 138 8.37 -14.20 14.41
CA LYS A 138 6.98 -13.78 14.56
C LYS A 138 6.77 -13.16 15.94
N LEU A 139 6.33 -11.90 15.98
CA LEU A 139 6.11 -11.18 17.23
C LEU A 139 4.67 -11.31 17.73
N THR A 140 3.70 -10.87 16.93
CA THR A 140 2.29 -10.82 17.35
C THR A 140 1.36 -10.84 16.15
N ARG A 141 0.13 -11.31 16.35
CA ARG A 141 -0.90 -11.25 15.31
C ARG A 141 -1.36 -9.82 15.08
N VAL A 142 -1.73 -9.50 13.85
CA VAL A 142 -2.35 -8.24 13.45
C VAL A 142 -3.83 -8.45 13.23
N GLU A 143 -4.65 -7.59 13.84
CA GLU A 143 -6.08 -7.57 13.57
C GLU A 143 -6.34 -6.74 12.31
N GLY A 144 -6.96 -7.35 11.30
CA GLY A 144 -7.28 -6.73 10.04
C GLY A 144 -6.91 -7.59 8.84
N ALA A 145 -7.59 -7.38 7.72
CA ALA A 145 -7.50 -8.26 6.56
C ALA A 145 -6.57 -7.76 5.45
N MET A 146 -6.24 -6.47 5.41
CA MET A 146 -5.58 -5.81 4.27
C MET A 146 -4.34 -5.02 4.69
N LEU A 147 -3.25 -5.73 4.96
CA LEU A 147 -2.05 -5.17 5.57
C LEU A 147 -1.42 -4.02 4.76
N TYR A 148 -1.27 -4.20 3.45
CA TYR A 148 -0.58 -3.24 2.59
C TYR A 148 -1.28 -1.88 2.46
N GLN A 149 -2.57 -1.81 2.81
CA GLN A 149 -3.36 -0.57 2.74
C GLN A 149 -3.76 -0.02 4.10
N THR A 150 -3.67 -0.83 5.14
CA THR A 150 -4.31 -0.52 6.41
C THR A 150 -3.44 -0.68 7.63
N SER A 151 -2.33 -1.40 7.49
CA SER A 151 -1.40 -1.62 8.60
C SER A 151 -0.20 -0.68 8.48
N TYR A 152 -0.06 0.17 9.47
CA TYR A 152 1.10 1.06 9.62
C TYR A 152 1.76 0.73 10.95
N LEU A 153 3.09 0.83 10.95
CA LEU A 153 3.93 0.60 12.11
C LEU A 153 4.73 1.85 12.41
N ALA A 154 4.98 2.09 13.70
CA ALA A 154 5.83 3.17 14.18
C ALA A 154 6.69 2.64 15.34
N LEU A 155 7.97 3.00 15.37
CA LEU A 155 8.92 2.51 16.36
C LEU A 155 9.31 3.64 17.32
N ASP A 156 8.90 3.49 18.57
CA ASP A 156 9.42 4.26 19.70
C ASP A 156 10.69 3.55 20.22
N LYS A 157 11.85 4.09 19.83
CA LYS A 157 13.14 3.50 20.16
C LYS A 157 13.45 3.60 21.64
N ALA A 158 13.17 4.76 22.26
CA ALA A 158 13.46 5.00 23.66
C ALA A 158 12.56 4.17 24.57
N GLY A 159 11.27 4.11 24.28
CA GLY A 159 10.28 3.30 25.03
C GLY A 159 10.31 1.83 24.69
N ARG A 160 11.15 1.38 23.72
CA ARG A 160 11.21 -0.01 23.26
C ARG A 160 9.85 -0.57 22.88
N ARG A 161 9.07 0.22 22.11
CA ARG A 161 7.69 -0.11 21.75
C ARG A 161 7.48 -0.06 20.24
N LEU A 162 6.76 -1.03 19.72
CA LEU A 162 6.22 -1.01 18.37
C LEU A 162 4.74 -0.65 18.44
N ILE A 163 4.37 0.48 17.86
CA ILE A 163 2.99 0.96 17.78
C ILE A 163 2.47 0.61 16.39
N TYR A 164 1.29 0.04 16.29
CA TYR A 164 0.74 -0.36 15.00
C TYR A 164 -0.77 -0.18 14.94
N THR A 165 -1.28 0.04 13.72
CA THR A 165 -2.72 0.14 13.49
C THR A 165 -3.37 -1.23 13.50
N ILE A 166 -4.57 -1.30 14.07
CA ILE A 166 -5.44 -2.48 14.08
C ILE A 166 -6.77 -2.12 13.43
N ASP A 167 -7.34 -3.05 12.66
CA ASP A 167 -8.60 -2.86 11.97
C ASP A 167 -9.47 -4.12 12.10
N ASN A 168 -10.14 -4.21 13.24
CA ASN A 168 -11.09 -5.29 13.50
C ASN A 168 -12.47 -4.71 13.80
N GLY A 169 -13.31 -4.70 12.78
CA GLY A 169 -14.59 -4.00 12.79
C GLY A 169 -14.49 -2.71 11.97
N ASN A 170 -15.34 -1.76 12.17
CA ASN A 170 -15.51 -0.62 11.28
C ASN A 170 -14.57 0.57 11.55
N ILE A 171 -13.78 0.54 12.59
CA ILE A 171 -12.99 1.71 13.03
C ILE A 171 -11.60 1.27 13.46
N ARG A 172 -10.59 1.88 12.82
CA ARG A 172 -9.18 1.65 13.15
C ARG A 172 -8.84 2.10 14.57
N GLY A 173 -8.00 1.31 15.20
CA GLY A 173 -7.38 1.59 16.48
C GLY A 173 -5.87 1.49 16.42
N LEU A 174 -5.24 1.59 17.58
CA LEU A 174 -3.82 1.35 17.79
C LEU A 174 -3.63 0.17 18.74
N ALA A 175 -2.53 -0.53 18.57
CA ALA A 175 -2.01 -1.48 19.55
C ALA A 175 -0.52 -1.21 19.80
N VAL A 176 -0.05 -1.60 20.97
CA VAL A 176 1.34 -1.42 21.40
C VAL A 176 1.92 -2.77 21.75
N TYR A 177 3.03 -3.11 21.08
CA TYR A 177 3.85 -4.26 21.41
C TYR A 177 5.10 -3.79 22.15
N ASP A 178 5.35 -4.34 23.32
CA ASP A 178 6.52 -4.05 24.13
C ASP A 178 7.63 -5.04 23.73
N LEU A 179 8.71 -4.51 23.19
CA LEU A 179 9.81 -5.31 22.63
C LEU A 179 10.59 -6.04 23.74
N ASP A 180 10.66 -5.48 24.95
CA ASP A 180 11.38 -6.11 26.06
C ASP A 180 10.55 -7.21 26.72
N LYS A 181 9.22 -7.01 26.81
CA LYS A 181 8.30 -8.02 27.34
C LYS A 181 7.91 -9.09 26.32
N GLY A 182 8.20 -8.86 25.04
CA GLY A 182 7.86 -9.78 23.96
C GLY A 182 6.36 -10.02 23.77
N ARG A 183 5.52 -9.02 24.05
CA ARG A 183 4.04 -9.16 23.95
C ARG A 183 3.33 -7.84 23.71
N GLN A 184 2.13 -7.94 23.16
CA GLN A 184 1.19 -6.81 23.12
C GLN A 184 0.79 -6.42 24.55
N VAL A 185 0.92 -5.15 24.87
CA VAL A 185 0.65 -4.61 26.22
C VAL A 185 -0.56 -3.68 26.25
N GLU A 186 -0.92 -3.09 25.13
CA GLU A 186 -2.02 -2.13 25.07
C GLU A 186 -2.81 -2.27 23.76
N ARG A 187 -4.09 -1.92 23.83
CA ARG A 187 -5.00 -1.84 22.70
C ARG A 187 -5.91 -0.61 22.89
N ILE A 188 -5.84 0.31 21.92
CA ILE A 188 -6.55 1.59 21.95
C ILE A 188 -7.54 1.60 20.79
N PRO A 189 -8.81 1.25 21.00
CA PRO A 189 -9.80 1.16 19.93
C PRO A 189 -10.28 2.52 19.46
N LEU A 190 -11.00 2.55 18.35
CA LEU A 190 -11.80 3.68 17.86
C LEU A 190 -11.00 4.97 17.56
N GLN A 191 -9.75 4.85 17.13
CA GLN A 191 -8.90 6.02 16.89
C GLN A 191 -9.08 6.66 15.51
N ARG A 192 -9.59 5.94 14.50
CA ARG A 192 -9.71 6.39 13.09
C ARG A 192 -8.40 6.91 12.50
N ILE A 193 -7.28 6.37 12.97
CA ILE A 193 -5.93 6.81 12.61
C ILE A 193 -5.34 5.94 11.50
N SER A 194 -4.50 6.56 10.68
CA SER A 194 -3.65 5.87 9.70
C SER A 194 -2.37 6.66 9.47
N ASN A 195 -1.45 6.13 8.63
CA ASN A 195 -0.17 6.75 8.31
C ASN A 195 0.57 7.25 9.57
N ILE A 196 0.84 6.35 10.49
CA ILE A 196 1.52 6.69 11.74
C ILE A 196 3.04 6.66 11.57
N VAL A 197 3.73 7.59 12.24
CA VAL A 197 5.17 7.62 12.41
C VAL A 197 5.54 8.13 13.80
N TYR A 198 6.54 7.53 14.44
CA TYR A 198 7.00 7.97 15.76
C TYR A 198 8.15 8.96 15.62
N ASP A 199 7.99 10.11 16.22
CA ASP A 199 9.00 11.15 16.31
C ASP A 199 9.86 10.89 17.55
N ASN A 200 10.99 10.21 17.35
CA ASN A 200 11.92 9.89 18.42
C ASN A 200 12.69 11.11 18.95
N ALA A 201 12.67 12.25 18.27
CA ALA A 201 13.31 13.48 18.74
C ALA A 201 12.40 14.25 19.70
N ASN A 202 11.09 14.27 19.43
CA ASN A 202 10.11 15.01 20.23
C ASN A 202 9.23 14.10 21.10
N ASP A 203 9.49 12.80 21.11
CA ASP A 203 8.77 11.80 21.91
C ASP A 203 7.25 11.86 21.71
N CYS A 204 6.79 11.72 20.46
CA CYS A 204 5.37 11.74 20.13
C CYS A 204 5.05 10.90 18.90
N LEU A 205 3.78 10.53 18.73
CA LEU A 205 3.31 9.82 17.54
C LEU A 205 2.55 10.78 16.64
N TRP A 206 3.01 10.93 15.41
CA TRP A 206 2.28 11.60 14.34
C TRP A 206 1.38 10.62 13.61
N GLY A 207 0.28 11.14 13.07
CA GLY A 207 -0.59 10.35 12.23
C GLY A 207 -1.61 11.17 11.47
N THR A 208 -2.33 10.50 10.56
CA THR A 208 -3.46 11.09 9.86
C THR A 208 -4.77 10.58 10.45
N PHE A 209 -5.75 11.46 10.52
CA PHE A 209 -7.09 11.19 11.05
C PHE A 209 -8.13 11.66 10.04
N VAL A 210 -9.13 10.84 9.75
CA VAL A 210 -10.21 11.20 8.82
C VAL A 210 -11.53 11.31 9.57
N ASN A 211 -12.19 12.45 9.43
CA ASN A 211 -13.53 12.66 9.95
C ASN A 211 -14.41 13.39 8.92
N THR A 212 -15.57 12.82 8.64
CA THR A 212 -16.56 13.39 7.70
C THR A 212 -15.98 13.83 6.35
N GLY A 213 -15.01 13.05 5.82
CA GLY A 213 -14.36 13.33 4.54
C GLY A 213 -13.23 14.35 4.57
N THR A 214 -12.96 14.96 5.72
CA THR A 214 -11.79 15.83 5.93
C THR A 214 -10.67 15.07 6.59
N MET A 215 -9.46 15.18 6.05
CA MET A 215 -8.25 14.60 6.62
C MET A 215 -7.53 15.63 7.49
N TYR A 216 -6.96 15.14 8.58
CA TYR A 216 -6.21 15.93 9.55
C TYR A 216 -4.84 15.31 9.78
N ILE A 217 -3.83 16.14 10.05
CA ILE A 217 -2.64 15.72 10.76
C ILE A 217 -2.91 15.83 12.25
N CYS A 218 -2.59 14.79 12.99
CA CYS A 218 -2.72 14.75 14.43
C CYS A 218 -1.42 14.26 15.10
N ARG A 219 -1.28 14.64 16.35
CA ARG A 219 -0.18 14.24 17.22
C ARG A 219 -0.73 13.61 18.49
N TYR A 220 -0.16 12.50 18.91
CA TYR A 220 -0.40 11.89 20.20
C TYR A 220 0.76 12.13 21.14
N ASP A 221 0.44 12.31 22.40
CA ASP A 221 1.40 12.28 23.49
C ASP A 221 2.09 10.88 23.59
N PRO A 222 3.21 10.74 24.31
CA PRO A 222 3.92 9.46 24.42
C PRO A 222 3.08 8.34 25.07
N THR A 223 2.04 8.70 25.84
CA THR A 223 1.14 7.73 26.46
C THR A 223 0.04 7.25 25.53
N LEU A 224 -0.11 7.86 24.34
CA LEU A 224 -1.13 7.62 23.31
C LEU A 224 -2.57 7.87 23.81
N LYS A 225 -2.74 8.60 24.89
CA LYS A 225 -4.05 8.89 25.50
C LYS A 225 -4.63 10.21 25.02
N GLU A 226 -3.78 11.18 24.80
CA GLU A 226 -4.19 12.51 24.36
C GLU A 226 -3.83 12.69 22.89
N ARG A 227 -4.79 13.17 22.10
CA ARG A 227 -4.62 13.46 20.69
C ARG A 227 -4.97 14.91 20.40
N GLU A 228 -4.05 15.62 19.76
CA GLU A 228 -4.23 16.95 19.25
C GLU A 228 -4.41 16.93 17.72
N LEU A 229 -5.40 17.66 17.20
CA LEU A 229 -5.59 17.87 15.76
C LEU A 229 -4.90 19.21 15.39
N LEU A 230 -3.86 19.13 14.57
CA LEU A 230 -2.99 20.25 14.29
C LEU A 230 -3.28 20.93 12.96
N TYR A 231 -3.68 20.19 11.95
CA TYR A 231 -3.96 20.73 10.63
C TYR A 231 -5.11 19.98 9.96
N ALA A 232 -6.04 20.73 9.36
CA ALA A 232 -7.14 20.21 8.57
C ALA A 232 -6.87 20.48 7.08
N PHE A 233 -6.83 19.44 6.28
CA PHE A 233 -6.70 19.60 4.84
C PHE A 233 -8.02 20.11 4.22
N PRO A 234 -7.97 20.85 3.11
CA PRO A 234 -9.16 21.15 2.32
C PRO A 234 -9.90 19.86 1.93
N PHE A 235 -11.22 19.95 1.84
CA PHE A 235 -12.03 18.80 1.44
C PHE A 235 -11.55 18.22 0.10
N GLY A 236 -11.43 16.88 0.03
CA GLY A 236 -10.92 16.18 -1.15
C GLY A 236 -9.40 16.07 -1.26
N LYS A 237 -8.64 16.76 -0.42
CA LYS A 237 -7.18 16.57 -0.32
C LYS A 237 -6.85 15.47 0.68
N SER A 238 -5.88 14.65 0.32
CA SER A 238 -5.42 13.54 1.17
C SER A 238 -3.90 13.46 1.15
N VAL A 239 -3.32 13.07 2.27
CA VAL A 239 -1.89 12.78 2.38
C VAL A 239 -1.68 11.33 2.75
N PHE A 240 -0.58 10.77 2.25
CA PHE A 240 -0.20 9.38 2.40
C PHE A 240 1.29 9.30 2.74
N ASP A 241 1.70 8.19 3.31
CA ASP A 241 3.10 7.85 3.58
C ASP A 241 3.82 8.94 4.40
N LEU A 242 3.18 9.27 5.53
CA LEU A 242 3.71 10.25 6.48
C LEU A 242 5.03 9.76 7.07
N ASP A 243 6.05 10.63 7.03
CA ASP A 243 7.34 10.38 7.67
C ASP A 243 7.84 11.63 8.38
N VAL A 244 8.75 11.46 9.34
CA VAL A 244 9.32 12.54 10.15
C VAL A 244 10.83 12.59 10.02
N SER A 245 11.39 13.82 9.95
CA SER A 245 12.84 13.99 9.92
C SER A 245 13.48 13.57 11.25
N HIS A 246 14.74 13.13 11.20
CA HIS A 246 15.48 12.67 12.39
C HIS A 246 15.57 13.72 13.51
N ASP A 247 15.54 15.01 13.17
CA ASP A 247 15.56 16.11 14.12
C ASP A 247 14.16 16.55 14.59
N GLY A 248 13.11 15.87 14.13
CA GLY A 248 11.72 16.13 14.51
C GLY A 248 11.14 17.43 14.00
N LYS A 249 11.82 18.16 13.08
CA LYS A 249 11.37 19.49 12.63
C LYS A 249 10.44 19.47 11.42
N TRP A 250 10.46 18.36 10.67
CA TRP A 250 9.73 18.26 9.42
C TRP A 250 8.94 16.95 9.34
N LEU A 251 7.71 17.06 8.87
CA LEU A 251 6.94 15.93 8.35
C LEU A 251 6.97 15.98 6.82
N SER A 252 7.14 14.84 6.19
CA SER A 252 6.97 14.64 4.74
C SER A 252 5.80 13.73 4.45
N ALA A 253 5.15 13.94 3.32
CA ALA A 253 4.06 13.09 2.85
C ALA A 253 3.87 13.24 1.34
N THR A 254 3.21 12.26 0.73
CA THR A 254 2.64 12.41 -0.61
C THR A 254 1.24 13.00 -0.50
N MET A 255 0.95 14.07 -1.22
CA MET A 255 -0.37 14.70 -1.26
C MET A 255 -1.04 14.50 -2.61
N SER A 256 -2.31 14.13 -2.61
CA SER A 256 -3.12 14.06 -3.83
C SER A 256 -3.59 15.45 -4.27
N GLY A 257 -3.41 15.76 -5.55
CA GLY A 257 -3.92 16.97 -6.20
C GLY A 257 -5.32 16.80 -6.79
N ASP A 258 -5.85 17.89 -7.38
CA ASP A 258 -7.24 17.95 -7.89
C ASP A 258 -7.43 17.08 -9.16
N ASN A 259 -6.38 16.89 -9.94
CA ASN A 259 -6.40 16.14 -11.20
C ASN A 259 -5.79 14.74 -11.05
N GLY A 260 -5.65 14.25 -9.82
CA GLY A 260 -5.04 12.95 -9.52
C GLY A 260 -3.51 12.96 -9.55
N GLU A 261 -2.87 14.12 -9.70
CA GLU A 261 -1.44 14.24 -9.51
C GLU A 261 -1.05 13.96 -8.06
N GLN A 262 0.16 13.45 -7.86
CA GLN A 262 0.74 13.22 -6.54
C GLN A 262 1.98 14.11 -6.40
N THR A 263 2.05 14.84 -5.30
CA THR A 263 3.13 15.77 -5.01
C THR A 263 3.75 15.43 -3.65
N LEU A 264 5.08 15.38 -3.60
CA LEU A 264 5.78 15.28 -2.33
C LEU A 264 5.71 16.65 -1.63
N VAL A 265 5.21 16.65 -0.40
CA VAL A 265 5.06 17.83 0.42
C VAL A 265 5.78 17.67 1.73
N ARG A 266 6.21 18.79 2.34
CA ARG A 266 6.72 18.80 3.69
C ARG A 266 6.04 19.88 4.53
N PHE A 267 5.87 19.61 5.80
CA PHE A 267 5.28 20.50 6.79
C PHE A 267 6.28 20.74 7.91
N SER A 268 6.37 21.96 8.41
CA SER A 268 7.04 22.21 9.69
C SER A 268 6.23 21.60 10.82
N THR A 269 6.85 20.87 11.74
CA THR A 269 6.18 20.33 12.95
C THR A 269 5.73 21.42 13.93
N GLU A 270 6.25 22.63 13.79
CA GLU A 270 5.89 23.80 14.60
C GLU A 270 4.86 24.73 13.92
N ASP A 271 4.78 24.70 12.57
CA ASP A 271 3.94 25.61 11.81
C ASP A 271 3.44 24.98 10.52
N PHE A 272 2.25 24.40 10.57
CA PHE A 272 1.61 23.71 9.45
C PHE A 272 1.11 24.65 8.33
N GLU A 273 0.99 25.96 8.57
CA GLU A 273 0.59 26.92 7.54
C GLU A 273 1.71 27.17 6.50
N LYS A 274 2.94 26.77 6.82
CA LYS A 274 4.10 26.85 5.92
C LYS A 274 4.40 25.56 5.17
N ALA A 275 3.39 24.84 4.73
CA ALA A 275 3.58 23.69 3.83
C ALA A 275 4.26 24.13 2.53
N ARG A 276 5.26 23.38 2.07
CA ARG A 276 6.01 23.63 0.83
C ARG A 276 6.15 22.36 0.01
#